data_299c9a91ba1fc7d196958ecdbeb4aac0
#
_entry.id   299c9a91ba1fc7d196958ecdbeb4aac0
#
_cell.length_a   1.000
_cell.length_b   1.000
_cell.length_c   1.000
_cell.angle_alpha   90.00
_cell.angle_beta   90.00
_cell.angle_gamma   90.00
#
_symmetry.space_group_name_H-M   'P 1'
#
loop_
_entity.id
_entity.type
_entity.pdbx_description
1 polymer ?
#
loop_
_entity_poly.entity_id
_entity_poly.type
_entity_poly.pdbx_seq_one_letter_code
_entity_poly.pdbx_strand_id
1 'polypeptide(L)'
;MVNRRLLRTKAFQNLYAFRTAERADYQRFYDQIAESFLPNLDLMIPKEQQIPKLENFRKLAEVHYEGLFQKKETDDDIPVESKNAAKKSLLLYKESVKRERSNITKAMVDEVENIYNVYLKMLQILIEIKEIAVWDEQRRLVETDFRTARLAKNTVLIALNNLPELETESIRRGIKWTEDDQNFLRKIFLDAVLPDTEFQSYLRKPEHTFEEDLTLIHYLCKTFILKHYLITDYFEEKDLNWGENKDVLKSMLIKTFKISNIHDLALQPLAMNWEDDKFYFVDLFNNVLDNEESYEKIIIDQTQNWEGDRLAMTDLLILKLGLAEMIHFSSIPVKVSINEYIELAKNYSTPKSGQFVNGLLDVLSQKLQKENIIRKSGRGLIDNK
;
A
#
# COMPACT_ATOMS: atom_id res chain seq x y z
N MET A 1 11.85 9.00 3.44
CA MET A 1 12.26 7.60 3.25
C MET A 1 11.21 6.70 3.89
N VAL A 2 10.89 5.63 3.24
CA VAL A 2 10.04 4.55 3.76
C VAL A 2 10.65 4.01 5.06
N ASN A 3 9.80 3.64 6.00
CA ASN A 3 10.18 3.06 7.28
C ASN A 3 9.32 1.83 7.58
N ARG A 4 9.72 1.02 8.56
CA ARG A 4 9.01 -0.21 8.91
C ARG A 4 7.59 0.00 9.43
N ARG A 5 7.25 1.19 9.95
CA ARG A 5 5.87 1.52 10.33
C ARG A 5 4.95 1.52 9.09
N LEU A 6 5.35 2.23 8.01
CA LEU A 6 4.59 2.22 6.77
C LEU A 6 4.50 0.80 6.18
N LEU A 7 5.59 0.02 6.23
CA LEU A 7 5.59 -1.35 5.72
C LEU A 7 4.63 -2.27 6.49
N ARG A 8 4.51 -2.13 7.82
CA ARG A 8 3.49 -2.84 8.61
C ARG A 8 2.07 -2.47 8.18
N THR A 9 1.83 -1.17 7.97
CA THR A 9 0.54 -0.70 7.45
C THR A 9 0.23 -1.33 6.10
N LYS A 10 1.18 -1.31 5.16
CA LYS A 10 1.01 -1.94 3.84
C LYS A 10 0.84 -3.46 3.93
N ALA A 11 1.56 -4.14 4.80
CA ALA A 11 1.37 -5.57 5.03
C ALA A 11 -0.05 -5.88 5.55
N PHE A 12 -0.55 -5.07 6.48
CA PHE A 12 -1.92 -5.21 6.99
C PHE A 12 -2.97 -4.99 5.89
N GLN A 13 -2.84 -3.93 5.11
CA GLN A 13 -3.78 -3.60 4.03
C GLN A 13 -3.83 -4.69 2.97
N ASN A 14 -2.67 -5.17 2.54
CA ASN A 14 -2.57 -6.26 1.56
C ASN A 14 -3.08 -7.59 2.12
N LEU A 15 -2.86 -7.86 3.42
CA LEU A 15 -3.42 -9.04 4.08
C LEU A 15 -4.95 -8.96 4.17
N TYR A 16 -5.50 -7.78 4.47
CA TYR A 16 -6.94 -7.56 4.49
C TYR A 16 -7.56 -7.71 3.09
N ALA A 17 -6.91 -7.15 2.07
CA ALA A 17 -7.32 -7.29 0.67
C ALA A 17 -7.31 -8.76 0.24
N PHE A 18 -6.24 -9.50 0.58
CA PHE A 18 -6.15 -10.94 0.30
C PHE A 18 -7.29 -11.73 0.93
N ARG A 19 -7.61 -11.48 2.20
CA ARG A 19 -8.71 -12.17 2.91
C ARG A 19 -10.07 -11.82 2.34
N THR A 20 -10.25 -10.61 1.87
CA THR A 20 -11.48 -10.19 1.21
C THR A 20 -11.64 -10.88 -0.14
N ALA A 21 -10.57 -10.94 -0.93
CA ALA A 21 -10.55 -11.64 -2.21
C ALA A 21 -10.79 -13.16 -2.03
N GLU A 22 -10.14 -13.78 -1.05
CA GLU A 22 -10.32 -15.20 -0.72
C GLU A 22 -11.78 -15.56 -0.38
N ARG A 23 -12.45 -14.70 0.40
CA ARG A 23 -13.89 -14.88 0.71
C ARG A 23 -14.78 -14.71 -0.51
N ALA A 24 -14.47 -13.73 -1.35
CA ALA A 24 -15.19 -13.51 -2.61
C ALA A 24 -15.00 -14.69 -3.57
N ASP A 25 -13.79 -15.23 -3.66
CA ASP A 25 -13.49 -16.42 -4.46
C ASP A 25 -14.22 -17.66 -3.97
N TYR A 26 -14.27 -17.87 -2.64
CA TYR A 26 -15.05 -18.97 -2.06
C TYR A 26 -16.51 -18.93 -2.51
N GLN A 27 -17.15 -17.76 -2.39
CA GLN A 27 -18.56 -17.58 -2.79
C GLN A 27 -18.72 -17.75 -4.30
N ARG A 28 -17.84 -17.17 -5.10
CA ARG A 28 -17.88 -17.30 -6.56
C ARG A 28 -17.82 -18.76 -7.02
N PHE A 29 -16.91 -19.56 -6.48
CA PHE A 29 -16.78 -20.97 -6.86
C PHE A 29 -17.89 -21.85 -6.27
N TYR A 30 -18.46 -21.46 -5.12
CA TYR A 30 -19.67 -22.07 -4.60
C TYR A 30 -20.85 -21.86 -5.57
N ASP A 31 -21.09 -20.61 -5.99
CA ASP A 31 -22.17 -20.27 -6.92
C ASP A 31 -21.96 -20.91 -8.30
N GLN A 32 -20.72 -21.05 -8.75
CA GLN A 32 -20.37 -21.70 -10.02
C GLN A 32 -20.72 -23.20 -10.06
N ILE A 33 -20.90 -23.87 -8.92
CA ILE A 33 -21.38 -25.27 -8.88
C ILE A 33 -22.69 -25.40 -9.64
N ALA A 34 -23.57 -24.40 -9.62
CA ALA A 34 -24.85 -24.39 -10.33
C ALA A 34 -24.69 -24.57 -11.85
N GLU A 35 -23.60 -24.07 -12.44
CA GLU A 35 -23.32 -24.19 -13.89
C GLU A 35 -23.12 -25.65 -14.32
N SER A 36 -22.69 -26.53 -13.39
CA SER A 36 -22.50 -27.96 -13.65
C SER A 36 -23.82 -28.73 -13.75
N PHE A 37 -24.93 -28.13 -13.35
CA PHE A 37 -26.25 -28.77 -13.28
C PHE A 37 -27.29 -28.01 -14.10
N LEU A 38 -26.89 -27.45 -15.22
CA LEU A 38 -27.80 -26.86 -16.18
C LEU A 38 -28.50 -27.97 -17.00
N PRO A 39 -29.81 -27.80 -17.35
CA PRO A 39 -30.52 -28.73 -18.20
C PRO A 39 -29.83 -28.90 -19.56
N ASN A 40 -29.63 -30.13 -19.97
CA ASN A 40 -29.09 -30.45 -21.28
C ASN A 40 -30.21 -30.38 -22.32
N LEU A 41 -30.11 -29.43 -23.25
CA LEU A 41 -31.12 -29.20 -24.30
C LEU A 41 -31.04 -30.22 -25.44
N ASP A 42 -29.94 -30.97 -25.54
CA ASP A 42 -29.76 -32.01 -26.58
C ASP A 42 -30.40 -33.35 -26.22
N LEU A 43 -30.88 -33.48 -24.98
CA LEU A 43 -31.59 -34.67 -24.53
C LEU A 43 -33.05 -34.63 -24.97
N MET A 44 -33.60 -35.83 -25.36
CA MET A 44 -35.02 -35.98 -25.67
C MET A 44 -35.97 -35.88 -24.44
N ILE A 45 -35.40 -35.56 -23.25
CA ILE A 45 -36.16 -35.40 -22.01
C ILE A 45 -36.52 -33.91 -21.85
N PRO A 46 -37.80 -33.54 -21.66
CA PRO A 46 -38.22 -32.18 -21.44
C PRO A 46 -37.48 -31.52 -20.28
N LYS A 47 -37.15 -30.25 -20.44
CA LYS A 47 -36.38 -29.44 -19.47
C LYS A 47 -37.01 -29.51 -18.07
N GLU A 48 -38.34 -29.45 -17.98
CA GLU A 48 -39.09 -29.47 -16.74
C GLU A 48 -38.93 -30.79 -15.97
N GLN A 49 -38.64 -31.89 -16.66
CA GLN A 49 -38.39 -33.21 -16.03
C GLN A 49 -36.94 -33.37 -15.57
N GLN A 50 -36.01 -32.61 -16.14
CA GLN A 50 -34.60 -32.63 -15.73
C GLN A 50 -34.34 -31.82 -14.47
N ILE A 51 -35.05 -30.69 -14.30
CA ILE A 51 -34.79 -29.69 -13.24
C ILE A 51 -34.79 -30.30 -11.83
N PRO A 52 -35.80 -31.09 -11.38
CA PRO A 52 -35.85 -31.59 -9.99
C PRO A 52 -34.63 -32.45 -9.62
N LYS A 53 -34.14 -33.28 -10.55
CA LYS A 53 -32.97 -34.12 -10.34
C LYS A 53 -31.70 -33.30 -10.29
N LEU A 54 -31.55 -32.31 -11.18
CA LEU A 54 -30.37 -31.44 -11.28
C LEU A 54 -30.29 -30.52 -10.05
N GLU A 55 -31.41 -29.98 -9.57
CA GLU A 55 -31.45 -29.21 -8.32
C GLU A 55 -31.04 -30.01 -7.09
N ASN A 56 -31.47 -31.30 -7.01
CA ASN A 56 -31.02 -32.15 -5.92
C ASN A 56 -29.52 -32.42 -5.99
N PHE A 57 -28.98 -32.71 -7.19
CA PHE A 57 -27.54 -32.93 -7.38
C PHE A 57 -26.72 -31.66 -7.07
N ARG A 58 -27.23 -30.48 -7.43
CA ARG A 58 -26.64 -29.20 -7.09
C ARG A 58 -26.54 -29.01 -5.59
N LYS A 59 -27.64 -29.17 -4.84
CA LYS A 59 -27.67 -29.05 -3.37
C LYS A 59 -26.69 -29.99 -2.69
N LEU A 60 -26.61 -31.22 -3.14
CA LEU A 60 -25.64 -32.21 -2.62
C LEU A 60 -24.20 -31.81 -2.94
N ALA A 61 -23.94 -31.23 -4.12
CA ALA A 61 -22.62 -30.72 -4.48
C ALA A 61 -22.21 -29.52 -3.64
N GLU A 62 -23.14 -28.59 -3.37
CA GLU A 62 -22.94 -27.42 -2.51
C GLU A 62 -22.57 -27.84 -1.08
N VAL A 63 -23.33 -28.77 -0.48
CA VAL A 63 -23.03 -29.33 0.85
C VAL A 63 -21.68 -30.05 0.86
N HIS A 64 -21.37 -30.82 -0.19
CA HIS A 64 -20.09 -31.50 -0.30
C HIS A 64 -18.91 -30.53 -0.43
N TYR A 65 -19.08 -29.42 -1.18
CA TYR A 65 -18.07 -28.36 -1.30
C TYR A 65 -17.77 -27.73 0.07
N GLU A 66 -18.80 -27.37 0.85
CA GLU A 66 -18.65 -26.85 2.22
C GLU A 66 -17.93 -27.84 3.13
N GLY A 67 -18.32 -29.14 3.07
CA GLY A 67 -17.68 -30.21 3.83
C GLY A 67 -16.19 -30.37 3.49
N LEU A 68 -15.85 -30.39 2.20
CA LEU A 68 -14.47 -30.46 1.73
C LEU A 68 -13.65 -29.22 2.15
N PHE A 69 -14.26 -28.03 2.10
CA PHE A 69 -13.63 -26.80 2.54
C PHE A 69 -13.30 -26.81 4.05
N GLN A 70 -14.26 -27.29 4.86
CA GLN A 70 -14.12 -27.41 6.32
C GLN A 70 -13.30 -28.63 6.77
N LYS A 71 -12.74 -29.41 5.85
CA LYS A 71 -12.01 -30.67 6.13
C LYS A 71 -12.84 -31.66 6.96
N LYS A 72 -14.16 -31.67 6.78
CA LYS A 72 -15.10 -32.61 7.42
C LYS A 72 -15.23 -33.88 6.57
N GLU A 73 -15.44 -35.02 7.24
CA GLU A 73 -15.84 -36.23 6.54
C GLU A 73 -17.19 -36.01 5.84
N THR A 74 -17.25 -36.35 4.57
CA THR A 74 -18.44 -36.21 3.74
C THR A 74 -19.08 -37.56 3.51
N ASP A 75 -20.41 -37.60 3.47
CA ASP A 75 -21.22 -38.79 3.34
C ASP A 75 -20.87 -39.58 2.06
N ASP A 76 -20.76 -40.91 2.17
CA ASP A 76 -20.41 -41.77 1.05
C ASP A 76 -21.55 -41.89 0.00
N ASP A 77 -22.79 -41.57 0.41
CA ASP A 77 -24.00 -41.68 -0.43
C ASP A 77 -24.22 -40.53 -1.43
N ILE A 78 -23.26 -39.57 -1.53
CA ILE A 78 -23.36 -38.45 -2.48
C ILE A 78 -23.12 -38.94 -3.91
N PRO A 79 -23.98 -38.57 -4.90
CA PRO A 79 -23.79 -38.91 -6.30
C PRO A 79 -22.42 -38.50 -6.87
N VAL A 80 -21.86 -39.29 -7.77
CA VAL A 80 -20.53 -39.07 -8.36
C VAL A 80 -20.46 -37.71 -9.07
N GLU A 81 -21.53 -37.32 -9.77
CA GLU A 81 -21.65 -36.04 -10.45
C GLU A 81 -21.53 -34.87 -9.48
N SER A 82 -22.21 -34.96 -8.32
CA SER A 82 -22.15 -33.93 -7.27
C SER A 82 -20.76 -33.86 -6.63
N LYS A 83 -20.13 -35.04 -6.35
CA LYS A 83 -18.75 -35.11 -5.86
C LYS A 83 -17.76 -34.47 -6.83
N ASN A 84 -17.91 -34.76 -8.12
CA ASN A 84 -17.00 -34.21 -9.14
C ASN A 84 -17.16 -32.69 -9.31
N ALA A 85 -18.39 -32.18 -9.32
CA ALA A 85 -18.65 -30.74 -9.39
C ALA A 85 -18.04 -29.99 -8.18
N ALA A 86 -18.27 -30.48 -6.95
CA ALA A 86 -17.70 -29.91 -5.74
C ALA A 86 -16.15 -29.93 -5.74
N LYS A 87 -15.55 -31.06 -6.09
CA LYS A 87 -14.08 -31.20 -6.18
C LYS A 87 -13.50 -30.27 -7.23
N LYS A 88 -14.13 -30.15 -8.40
CA LYS A 88 -13.71 -29.21 -9.46
C LYS A 88 -13.74 -27.78 -8.98
N SER A 89 -14.84 -27.34 -8.36
CA SER A 89 -14.96 -25.98 -7.82
C SER A 89 -13.93 -25.71 -6.71
N LEU A 90 -13.67 -26.67 -5.82
CA LEU A 90 -12.66 -26.53 -4.78
C LEU A 90 -11.23 -26.44 -5.37
N LEU A 91 -10.95 -27.19 -6.43
CA LEU A 91 -9.66 -27.09 -7.13
C LEU A 91 -9.47 -25.70 -7.74
N LEU A 92 -10.48 -25.20 -8.46
CA LEU A 92 -10.46 -23.86 -9.06
C LEU A 92 -10.32 -22.75 -7.99
N TYR A 93 -11.02 -22.90 -6.86
CA TYR A 93 -10.84 -22.02 -5.71
C TYR A 93 -9.38 -21.99 -5.22
N LYS A 94 -8.80 -23.16 -4.96
CA LYS A 94 -7.40 -23.26 -4.49
C LYS A 94 -6.39 -22.67 -5.48
N GLU A 95 -6.60 -22.87 -6.77
CA GLU A 95 -5.78 -22.27 -7.81
C GLU A 95 -5.92 -20.75 -7.87
N SER A 96 -7.16 -20.24 -7.70
CA SER A 96 -7.42 -18.80 -7.64
C SER A 96 -6.74 -18.15 -6.43
N VAL A 97 -6.88 -18.73 -5.24
CA VAL A 97 -6.24 -18.23 -4.00
C VAL A 97 -4.71 -18.22 -4.12
N LYS A 98 -4.13 -19.28 -4.70
CA LYS A 98 -2.68 -19.34 -4.95
C LYS A 98 -2.21 -18.24 -5.89
N ARG A 99 -2.95 -18.00 -6.98
CA ARG A 99 -2.66 -16.93 -7.94
C ARG A 99 -2.81 -15.56 -7.30
N GLU A 100 -3.88 -15.34 -6.52
CA GLU A 100 -4.13 -14.09 -5.81
C GLU A 100 -3.02 -13.78 -4.81
N ARG A 101 -2.56 -14.77 -4.02
CA ARG A 101 -1.41 -14.60 -3.14
C ARG A 101 -0.17 -14.12 -3.90
N SER A 102 0.13 -14.72 -5.06
CA SER A 102 1.27 -14.33 -5.89
C SER A 102 1.13 -12.91 -6.43
N ASN A 103 -0.08 -12.56 -6.90
CA ASN A 103 -0.37 -11.23 -7.44
C ASN A 103 -0.24 -10.15 -6.36
N ILE A 104 -0.84 -10.37 -5.18
CA ILE A 104 -0.77 -9.43 -4.07
C ILE A 104 0.67 -9.29 -3.57
N THR A 105 1.42 -10.39 -3.43
CA THR A 105 2.82 -10.32 -3.02
C THR A 105 3.67 -9.45 -3.96
N LYS A 106 3.38 -9.48 -5.25
CA LYS A 106 4.06 -8.62 -6.22
C LYS A 106 3.55 -7.17 -6.12
N ALA A 107 2.24 -6.99 -6.15
CA ALA A 107 1.60 -5.68 -6.12
C ALA A 107 1.99 -4.86 -4.88
N MET A 108 2.10 -5.50 -3.70
CA MET A 108 2.47 -4.81 -2.46
C MET A 108 3.90 -4.23 -2.52
N VAL A 109 4.82 -4.87 -3.25
CA VAL A 109 6.17 -4.35 -3.48
C VAL A 109 6.12 -3.18 -4.46
N ASP A 110 5.40 -3.35 -5.57
CA ASP A 110 5.23 -2.33 -6.60
C ASP A 110 4.59 -1.05 -6.02
N GLU A 111 3.62 -1.18 -5.10
CA GLU A 111 3.01 -0.05 -4.38
C GLU A 111 4.01 0.77 -3.56
N VAL A 112 4.91 0.10 -2.84
CA VAL A 112 5.95 0.80 -2.05
C VAL A 112 6.99 1.43 -2.98
N GLU A 113 7.40 0.74 -4.04
CA GLU A 113 8.33 1.28 -5.02
C GLU A 113 7.74 2.47 -5.80
N ASN A 114 6.40 2.52 -5.97
CA ASN A 114 5.72 3.65 -6.60
C ASN A 114 5.84 4.96 -5.80
N ILE A 115 6.08 4.90 -4.48
CA ILE A 115 6.39 6.09 -3.67
C ILE A 115 7.58 6.85 -4.27
N TYR A 116 8.59 6.12 -4.75
CA TYR A 116 9.75 6.74 -5.38
C TYR A 116 9.41 7.38 -6.72
N ASN A 117 8.52 6.76 -7.51
CA ASN A 117 8.05 7.33 -8.77
C ASN A 117 7.31 8.67 -8.55
N VAL A 118 6.44 8.71 -7.54
CA VAL A 118 5.72 9.94 -7.15
C VAL A 118 6.71 11.01 -6.67
N TYR A 119 7.69 10.64 -5.84
CA TYR A 119 8.74 11.56 -5.40
C TYR A 119 9.51 12.18 -6.57
N LEU A 120 9.96 11.38 -7.55
CA LEU A 120 10.63 11.88 -8.74
C LEU A 120 9.72 12.80 -9.57
N LYS A 121 8.44 12.46 -9.72
CA LYS A 121 7.45 13.35 -10.36
C LYS A 121 7.30 14.68 -9.64
N MET A 122 7.30 14.68 -8.30
CA MET A 122 7.25 15.92 -7.52
C MET A 122 8.47 16.83 -7.76
N LEU A 123 9.66 16.24 -7.90
CA LEU A 123 10.85 16.99 -8.27
C LEU A 123 10.75 17.56 -9.70
N GLN A 124 10.24 16.76 -10.63
CA GLN A 124 10.06 17.20 -12.01
C GLN A 124 9.02 18.32 -12.15
N ILE A 125 8.01 18.42 -11.28
CA ILE A 125 7.07 19.57 -11.26
C ILE A 125 7.82 20.89 -11.16
N LEU A 126 8.87 20.96 -10.34
CA LEU A 126 9.69 22.19 -10.19
C LEU A 126 10.39 22.55 -11.50
N ILE A 127 10.88 21.55 -12.22
CA ILE A 127 11.54 21.74 -13.53
C ILE A 127 10.52 22.20 -14.55
N GLU A 128 9.36 21.57 -14.62
CA GLU A 128 8.26 21.94 -15.51
C GLU A 128 7.75 23.37 -15.23
N ILE A 129 7.61 23.76 -13.97
CA ILE A 129 7.26 25.15 -13.59
C ILE A 129 8.28 26.15 -14.16
N LYS A 130 9.57 25.84 -14.11
CA LYS A 130 10.64 26.65 -14.69
C LYS A 130 10.47 26.78 -16.21
N GLU A 131 10.24 25.68 -16.91
CA GLU A 131 10.06 25.67 -18.36
C GLU A 131 8.78 26.45 -18.78
N ILE A 132 7.69 26.26 -18.02
CA ILE A 132 6.44 27.01 -18.25
C ILE A 132 6.65 28.51 -18.01
N ALA A 133 7.43 28.90 -17.00
CA ALA A 133 7.73 30.30 -16.74
C ALA A 133 8.53 30.97 -17.88
N VAL A 134 9.44 30.25 -18.52
CA VAL A 134 10.14 30.72 -19.73
C VAL A 134 9.18 30.85 -20.90
N TRP A 135 8.34 29.86 -21.12
CA TRP A 135 7.34 29.85 -22.16
C TRP A 135 6.32 31.01 -22.00
N ASP A 136 5.87 31.28 -20.78
CA ASP A 136 4.94 32.35 -20.46
C ASP A 136 5.56 33.74 -20.77
N GLU A 137 6.83 33.99 -20.42
CA GLU A 137 7.53 35.24 -20.72
C GLU A 137 7.55 35.54 -22.23
N GLN A 138 7.75 34.52 -23.08
CA GLN A 138 7.82 34.68 -24.52
C GLN A 138 6.46 35.01 -25.17
N ARG A 139 5.35 34.66 -24.52
CA ARG A 139 4.00 34.78 -25.07
C ARG A 139 3.15 35.84 -24.38
N ARG A 140 3.63 36.40 -23.31
CA ARG A 140 2.92 37.43 -22.55
C ARG A 140 2.83 38.70 -23.35
N LEU A 141 1.59 39.17 -23.58
CA LEU A 141 1.29 40.41 -24.29
C LEU A 141 1.21 41.64 -23.38
N VAL A 142 1.08 41.42 -22.07
CA VAL A 142 0.92 42.49 -21.08
C VAL A 142 2.25 42.72 -20.38
N GLU A 143 2.71 43.96 -20.36
CA GLU A 143 3.88 44.34 -19.58
C GLU A 143 3.60 44.24 -18.08
N THR A 144 4.55 43.64 -17.36
CA THR A 144 4.51 43.46 -15.90
C THR A 144 5.81 44.03 -15.30
N ASP A 145 5.77 44.35 -14.02
CA ASP A 145 6.93 44.81 -13.24
C ASP A 145 7.86 43.65 -12.83
N PHE A 146 7.56 42.43 -13.28
CA PHE A 146 8.36 41.22 -13.05
C PHE A 146 8.58 40.44 -14.36
N ARG A 147 9.57 39.56 -14.35
CA ARG A 147 9.94 38.70 -15.49
C ARG A 147 9.92 37.25 -15.11
N THR A 148 8.99 36.45 -15.67
CA THR A 148 8.88 35.01 -15.37
C THR A 148 10.11 34.20 -15.81
N ALA A 149 10.76 34.60 -16.90
CA ALA A 149 12.01 33.98 -17.35
C ALA A 149 13.17 34.06 -16.32
N ARG A 150 13.08 34.93 -15.30
CA ARG A 150 14.08 34.95 -14.21
C ARG A 150 14.14 33.68 -13.41
N LEU A 151 13.04 32.92 -13.35
CA LEU A 151 13.04 31.60 -12.71
C LEU A 151 14.04 30.63 -13.35
N ALA A 152 14.32 30.76 -14.65
CA ALA A 152 15.34 29.96 -15.34
C ALA A 152 16.77 30.18 -14.84
N LYS A 153 17.02 31.28 -14.11
CA LYS A 153 18.32 31.57 -13.50
C LYS A 153 18.46 31.03 -12.07
N ASN A 154 17.40 30.48 -11.49
CA ASN A 154 17.44 29.88 -10.16
C ASN A 154 18.49 28.75 -10.14
N THR A 155 19.52 28.90 -9.34
CA THR A 155 20.68 28.00 -9.30
C THR A 155 20.29 26.60 -8.81
N VAL A 156 19.33 26.50 -7.91
CA VAL A 156 18.83 25.21 -7.38
C VAL A 156 18.04 24.45 -8.44
N LEU A 157 17.21 25.14 -9.24
CA LEU A 157 16.48 24.51 -10.35
C LEU A 157 17.42 24.10 -11.49
N ILE A 158 18.46 24.88 -11.76
CA ILE A 158 19.49 24.51 -12.75
C ILE A 158 20.20 23.24 -12.29
N ALA A 159 20.62 23.18 -11.03
CA ALA A 159 21.29 22.00 -10.49
C ALA A 159 20.38 20.77 -10.46
N LEU A 160 19.10 20.94 -10.08
CA LEU A 160 18.11 19.85 -10.09
C LEU A 160 17.90 19.30 -11.51
N ASN A 161 17.76 20.18 -12.49
CA ASN A 161 17.58 19.80 -13.89
C ASN A 161 18.79 19.05 -14.47
N ASN A 162 19.98 19.40 -14.00
CA ASN A 162 21.24 18.79 -14.44
C ASN A 162 21.71 17.63 -13.54
N LEU A 163 20.87 17.17 -12.61
CA LEU A 163 21.21 16.06 -11.71
C LEU A 163 21.12 14.72 -12.46
N PRO A 164 22.27 14.04 -12.75
CA PRO A 164 22.29 12.85 -13.60
C PRO A 164 21.44 11.69 -13.04
N GLU A 165 21.38 11.59 -11.71
CA GLU A 165 20.58 10.57 -11.03
C GLU A 165 19.08 10.77 -11.26
N LEU A 166 18.60 12.02 -11.33
CA LEU A 166 17.19 12.30 -11.59
C LEU A 166 16.80 11.86 -13.00
N GLU A 167 17.62 12.16 -13.99
CA GLU A 167 17.41 11.72 -15.37
C GLU A 167 17.44 10.20 -15.48
N THR A 168 18.50 9.58 -14.97
CA THR A 168 18.70 8.12 -15.03
C THR A 168 17.55 7.36 -14.37
N GLU A 169 17.15 7.75 -13.15
CA GLU A 169 16.05 7.11 -12.45
C GLU A 169 14.70 7.35 -13.14
N SER A 170 14.48 8.54 -13.69
CA SER A 170 13.25 8.85 -14.42
C SER A 170 13.10 7.99 -15.68
N ILE A 171 14.18 7.83 -16.44
CA ILE A 171 14.20 6.96 -17.63
C ILE A 171 13.99 5.50 -17.23
N ARG A 172 14.73 5.00 -16.24
CA ARG A 172 14.66 3.63 -15.75
C ARG A 172 13.26 3.24 -15.30
N ARG A 173 12.54 4.18 -14.67
CA ARG A 173 11.20 3.97 -14.12
C ARG A 173 10.09 4.36 -15.09
N GLY A 174 10.43 4.82 -16.29
CA GLY A 174 9.47 5.21 -17.31
C GLY A 174 8.60 6.40 -16.93
N ILE A 175 9.11 7.32 -16.09
CA ILE A 175 8.39 8.50 -15.66
C ILE A 175 8.30 9.48 -16.83
N LYS A 176 7.08 9.78 -17.25
CA LYS A 176 6.81 10.67 -18.38
C LYS A 176 5.70 11.65 -18.01
N TRP A 177 5.79 12.83 -18.60
CA TRP A 177 4.73 13.82 -18.61
C TRP A 177 3.96 13.70 -19.91
N THR A 178 2.66 13.40 -19.83
CA THR A 178 1.76 13.42 -20.99
C THR A 178 1.42 14.85 -21.37
N GLU A 179 0.83 15.07 -22.55
CA GLU A 179 0.34 16.37 -22.96
C GLU A 179 -0.74 16.90 -21.99
N ASP A 180 -1.61 16.03 -21.49
CA ASP A 180 -2.62 16.38 -20.48
C ASP A 180 -1.97 16.80 -19.15
N ASP A 181 -0.94 16.07 -18.69
CA ASP A 181 -0.18 16.45 -17.49
C ASP A 181 0.48 17.82 -17.67
N GLN A 182 1.05 18.12 -18.83
CA GLN A 182 1.66 19.43 -19.14
C GLN A 182 0.63 20.54 -19.19
N ASN A 183 -0.54 20.32 -19.80
CA ASN A 183 -1.63 21.28 -19.82
C ASN A 183 -2.16 21.56 -18.42
N PHE A 184 -2.25 20.53 -17.58
CA PHE A 184 -2.59 20.66 -16.18
C PHE A 184 -1.59 21.54 -15.43
N LEU A 185 -0.28 21.30 -15.57
CA LEU A 185 0.76 22.11 -14.94
C LEU A 185 0.77 23.57 -15.43
N ARG A 186 0.52 23.80 -16.71
CA ARG A 186 0.36 25.16 -17.26
C ARG A 186 -0.80 25.89 -16.60
N LYS A 187 -1.94 25.20 -16.42
CA LYS A 187 -3.10 25.76 -15.73
C LYS A 187 -2.75 26.12 -14.29
N ILE A 188 -2.12 25.21 -13.54
CA ILE A 188 -1.68 25.49 -12.15
C ILE A 188 -0.71 26.65 -12.11
N PHE A 189 0.24 26.71 -13.03
CA PHE A 189 1.19 27.82 -13.09
C PHE A 189 0.47 29.16 -13.26
N LEU A 190 -0.45 29.25 -14.23
CA LEU A 190 -1.16 30.51 -14.53
C LEU A 190 -2.17 30.90 -13.45
N ASP A 191 -2.90 29.93 -12.89
CA ASP A 191 -4.01 30.19 -11.97
C ASP A 191 -3.58 30.30 -10.51
N ALA A 192 -2.47 29.68 -10.12
CA ALA A 192 -2.04 29.61 -8.73
C ALA A 192 -0.61 30.11 -8.48
N VAL A 193 0.39 29.71 -9.26
CA VAL A 193 1.78 30.07 -9.00
C VAL A 193 2.07 31.49 -9.45
N LEU A 194 1.67 31.87 -10.65
CA LEU A 194 1.94 33.19 -11.22
C LEU A 194 1.28 34.35 -10.45
N PRO A 195 0.04 34.25 -9.94
CA PRO A 195 -0.57 35.34 -9.16
C PRO A 195 -0.08 35.39 -7.70
N ASP A 196 0.73 34.44 -7.26
CA ASP A 196 1.25 34.39 -5.90
C ASP A 196 2.22 35.52 -5.61
N THR A 197 2.01 36.22 -4.49
CA THR A 197 2.78 37.44 -4.15
C THR A 197 4.24 37.18 -3.83
N GLU A 198 4.56 36.07 -3.16
CA GLU A 198 5.93 35.68 -2.83
C GLU A 198 6.70 35.30 -4.11
N PHE A 199 6.03 34.54 -4.98
CA PHE A 199 6.59 34.19 -6.27
C PHE A 199 6.87 35.43 -7.14
N GLN A 200 5.93 36.38 -7.24
CA GLN A 200 6.13 37.63 -7.95
C GLN A 200 7.22 38.48 -7.32
N SER A 201 7.31 38.55 -5.99
CA SER A 201 8.36 39.28 -5.27
C SER A 201 9.75 38.76 -5.66
N TYR A 202 9.92 37.45 -5.74
CA TYR A 202 11.15 36.85 -6.26
C TYR A 202 11.41 37.28 -7.70
N LEU A 203 10.40 37.24 -8.58
CA LEU A 203 10.56 37.56 -10.00
C LEU A 203 10.83 39.05 -10.28
N ARG A 204 10.57 39.98 -9.36
CA ARG A 204 10.90 41.42 -9.50
C ARG A 204 12.41 41.66 -9.37
N LYS A 205 13.10 40.84 -8.60
CA LYS A 205 14.54 40.99 -8.36
C LYS A 205 15.34 40.45 -9.54
N PRO A 206 16.34 41.21 -10.09
CA PRO A 206 17.06 40.76 -11.27
C PRO A 206 18.09 39.64 -11.01
N GLU A 207 18.62 39.57 -9.79
CA GLU A 207 19.65 38.60 -9.36
C GLU A 207 19.28 38.08 -7.96
N HIS A 208 19.64 36.85 -7.67
CA HIS A 208 19.37 36.19 -6.39
C HIS A 208 20.64 35.51 -5.86
N THR A 209 20.71 35.41 -4.54
CA THR A 209 21.71 34.56 -3.89
C THR A 209 21.22 33.12 -3.86
N PHE A 210 22.13 32.19 -3.58
CA PHE A 210 21.78 30.76 -3.41
C PHE A 210 20.69 30.57 -2.32
N GLU A 211 20.77 31.29 -1.22
CA GLU A 211 19.82 31.24 -0.13
C GLU A 211 18.42 31.70 -0.55
N GLU A 212 18.34 32.74 -1.38
CA GLU A 212 17.07 33.22 -1.92
C GLU A 212 16.48 32.23 -2.90
N ASP A 213 17.31 31.66 -3.79
CA ASP A 213 16.92 30.60 -4.70
C ASP A 213 16.36 29.40 -3.95
N LEU A 214 17.07 28.94 -2.93
CA LEU A 214 16.68 27.80 -2.10
C LEU A 214 15.39 28.10 -1.29
N THR A 215 15.24 29.32 -0.79
CA THR A 215 14.04 29.77 -0.07
C THR A 215 12.82 29.70 -0.98
N LEU A 216 12.93 30.14 -2.23
CA LEU A 216 11.83 29.99 -3.19
C LEU A 216 11.48 28.53 -3.43
N ILE A 217 12.46 27.63 -3.58
CA ILE A 217 12.20 26.20 -3.80
C ILE A 217 11.47 25.60 -2.59
N HIS A 218 11.89 25.93 -1.36
CA HIS A 218 11.18 25.51 -0.17
C HIS A 218 9.71 26.04 -0.14
N TYR A 219 9.51 27.28 -0.57
CA TYR A 219 8.20 27.89 -0.66
C TYR A 219 7.32 27.16 -1.68
N LEU A 220 7.82 26.93 -2.90
CA LEU A 220 7.08 26.21 -3.95
C LEU A 220 6.75 24.78 -3.52
N CYS A 221 7.68 24.06 -2.93
CA CYS A 221 7.44 22.72 -2.41
C CYS A 221 6.33 22.72 -1.35
N LYS A 222 6.42 23.62 -0.38
CA LYS A 222 5.50 23.66 0.77
C LYS A 222 4.11 24.13 0.39
N THR A 223 4.02 25.18 -0.45
CA THR A 223 2.75 25.87 -0.75
C THR A 223 2.02 25.21 -1.89
N PHE A 224 2.74 24.87 -2.96
CA PHE A 224 2.10 24.34 -4.17
C PHE A 224 2.17 22.80 -4.22
N ILE A 225 3.36 22.20 -4.19
CA ILE A 225 3.47 20.75 -4.42
C ILE A 225 2.79 19.93 -3.31
N LEU A 226 2.96 20.34 -2.05
CA LEU A 226 2.46 19.57 -0.89
C LEU A 226 1.07 19.97 -0.40
N LYS A 227 0.58 21.17 -0.73
CA LYS A 227 -0.65 21.68 -0.14
C LYS A 227 -1.69 22.14 -1.13
N HIS A 228 -1.31 22.49 -2.36
CA HIS A 228 -2.28 23.00 -3.32
C HIS A 228 -3.25 21.88 -3.71
N TYR A 229 -4.55 22.15 -3.57
CA TYR A 229 -5.60 21.13 -3.72
C TYR A 229 -5.56 20.45 -5.10
N LEU A 230 -5.37 21.22 -6.21
CA LEU A 230 -5.29 20.64 -7.55
C LEU A 230 -4.12 19.65 -7.71
N ILE A 231 -2.97 19.91 -7.10
CA ILE A 231 -1.84 18.96 -7.14
C ILE A 231 -2.11 17.74 -6.25
N THR A 232 -2.76 17.94 -5.10
CA THR A 232 -3.18 16.84 -4.25
C THR A 232 -4.17 15.94 -5.00
N ASP A 233 -5.22 16.52 -5.59
CA ASP A 233 -6.23 15.80 -6.35
C ASP A 233 -5.60 15.03 -7.54
N TYR A 234 -4.67 15.67 -8.26
CA TYR A 234 -3.93 15.02 -9.35
C TYR A 234 -3.19 13.75 -8.88
N PHE A 235 -2.51 13.82 -7.73
CA PHE A 235 -1.83 12.64 -7.21
C PHE A 235 -2.79 11.61 -6.62
N GLU A 236 -3.90 12.02 -5.99
CA GLU A 236 -4.95 11.12 -5.49
C GLU A 236 -5.64 10.35 -6.61
N GLU A 237 -5.86 10.98 -7.77
CA GLU A 237 -6.40 10.31 -8.96
C GLU A 237 -5.42 9.27 -9.56
N LYS A 238 -4.11 9.51 -9.44
CA LYS A 238 -3.06 8.64 -10.02
C LYS A 238 -2.57 7.56 -9.04
N ASP A 239 -2.68 7.77 -7.74
CA ASP A 239 -2.23 6.87 -6.69
C ASP A 239 -3.23 6.81 -5.53
N LEU A 240 -3.98 5.71 -5.46
CA LEU A 240 -4.94 5.45 -4.38
C LEU A 240 -4.30 5.49 -2.97
N ASN A 241 -3.00 5.29 -2.89
CA ASN A 241 -2.23 5.30 -1.63
C ASN A 241 -1.63 6.68 -1.29
N TRP A 242 -1.93 7.72 -2.10
CA TRP A 242 -1.39 9.07 -1.89
C TRP A 242 -1.54 9.58 -0.46
N GLY A 243 -2.75 9.45 0.12
CA GLY A 243 -3.05 9.94 1.47
C GLY A 243 -2.11 9.36 2.53
N GLU A 244 -1.79 8.07 2.44
CA GLU A 244 -0.90 7.36 3.38
C GLU A 244 0.57 7.62 3.10
N ASN A 245 0.93 7.79 1.83
CA ASN A 245 2.30 8.01 1.41
C ASN A 245 2.74 9.47 1.58
N LYS A 246 1.80 10.42 1.78
CA LYS A 246 2.03 11.87 1.79
C LYS A 246 3.12 12.32 2.76
N ASP A 247 3.16 11.77 3.98
CA ASP A 247 4.17 12.16 4.98
C ASP A 247 5.59 11.70 4.60
N VAL A 248 5.70 10.52 3.99
CA VAL A 248 6.98 10.01 3.49
C VAL A 248 7.45 10.86 2.31
N LEU A 249 6.58 11.13 1.35
CA LEU A 249 6.84 11.98 0.19
C LEU A 249 7.26 13.39 0.60
N LYS A 250 6.52 14.02 1.53
CA LYS A 250 6.88 15.30 2.13
C LYS A 250 8.26 15.29 2.77
N SER A 251 8.56 14.24 3.55
CA SER A 251 9.87 14.09 4.17
C SER A 251 10.99 13.95 3.15
N MET A 252 10.78 13.19 2.07
CA MET A 252 11.76 13.03 1.00
C MET A 252 11.98 14.35 0.26
N LEU A 253 10.91 15.01 -0.17
CA LEU A 253 10.98 16.29 -0.89
C LEU A 253 11.71 17.38 -0.08
N ILE A 254 11.36 17.54 1.20
CA ILE A 254 12.00 18.55 2.07
C ILE A 254 13.47 18.21 2.30
N LYS A 255 13.82 16.95 2.48
CA LYS A 255 15.21 16.53 2.71
C LYS A 255 16.10 16.73 1.50
N THR A 256 15.57 16.57 0.28
CA THR A 256 16.30 16.84 -0.97
C THR A 256 16.84 18.26 -1.00
N PHE A 257 16.07 19.22 -0.52
CA PHE A 257 16.44 20.64 -0.50
C PHE A 257 16.98 21.13 0.86
N LYS A 258 17.21 20.23 1.82
CA LYS A 258 17.87 20.57 3.08
C LYS A 258 19.40 20.54 2.88
N ILE A 259 19.90 21.48 2.10
CA ILE A 259 21.30 21.61 1.67
C ILE A 259 21.85 22.97 2.12
N SER A 260 23.15 23.03 2.38
CA SER A 260 23.89 24.27 2.65
C SER A 260 24.72 24.71 1.47
N ASN A 261 24.97 23.82 0.53
CA ASN A 261 25.71 24.09 -0.70
C ASN A 261 25.02 23.38 -1.86
N ILE A 262 25.09 23.95 -3.05
CA ILE A 262 24.50 23.39 -4.27
C ILE A 262 25.03 21.99 -4.61
N HIS A 263 26.28 21.71 -4.29
CA HIS A 263 26.93 20.42 -4.52
C HIS A 263 26.41 19.29 -3.60
N ASP A 264 25.66 19.65 -2.53
CA ASP A 264 25.03 18.68 -1.62
C ASP A 264 23.68 18.18 -2.15
N LEU A 265 23.21 18.74 -3.29
CA LEU A 265 21.93 18.34 -3.89
C LEU A 265 22.02 16.89 -4.39
N ALA A 266 21.20 16.04 -3.81
CA ALA A 266 21.12 14.62 -4.17
C ALA A 266 19.72 14.06 -3.97
N LEU A 267 19.38 13.02 -4.72
CA LEU A 267 18.12 12.30 -4.51
C LEU A 267 18.10 11.61 -3.15
N GLN A 268 16.94 11.62 -2.50
CA GLN A 268 16.74 10.83 -1.31
C GLN A 268 16.44 9.38 -1.70
N PRO A 269 17.09 8.37 -1.08
CA PRO A 269 16.77 6.98 -1.36
C PRO A 269 15.37 6.64 -0.86
N LEU A 270 14.73 5.63 -1.48
CA LEU A 270 13.42 5.11 -1.05
C LEU A 270 13.43 4.68 0.41
N ALA A 271 14.43 3.91 0.80
CA ALA A 271 14.70 3.45 2.17
C ALA A 271 16.22 3.43 2.43
N MET A 272 16.64 3.30 3.69
CA MET A 272 18.08 3.18 4.03
C MET A 272 18.71 1.89 3.48
N ASN A 273 17.96 0.79 3.52
CA ASN A 273 18.30 -0.48 2.88
C ASN A 273 17.00 -1.10 2.37
N TRP A 274 16.70 -0.84 1.09
CA TRP A 274 15.44 -1.29 0.50
C TRP A 274 15.36 -2.83 0.40
N GLU A 275 16.46 -3.50 0.11
CA GLU A 275 16.43 -4.96 -0.03
C GLU A 275 16.10 -5.66 1.31
N ASP A 276 16.66 -5.20 2.43
CA ASP A 276 16.32 -5.73 3.76
C ASP A 276 14.88 -5.39 4.15
N ASP A 277 14.43 -4.18 3.86
CA ASP A 277 13.06 -3.74 4.17
C ASP A 277 12.03 -4.44 3.28
N LYS A 278 12.36 -4.69 2.02
CA LYS A 278 11.55 -5.49 1.10
C LYS A 278 11.43 -6.94 1.56
N PHE A 279 12.57 -7.55 1.94
CA PHE A 279 12.56 -8.90 2.51
C PHE A 279 11.68 -8.97 3.76
N TYR A 280 11.89 -8.07 4.73
CA TYR A 280 11.08 -7.97 5.94
C TYR A 280 9.58 -7.88 5.63
N PHE A 281 9.21 -7.02 4.71
CA PHE A 281 7.83 -6.71 4.35
C PHE A 281 7.11 -7.92 3.70
N VAL A 282 7.76 -8.54 2.73
CA VAL A 282 7.25 -9.72 2.02
C VAL A 282 7.20 -10.94 2.94
N ASP A 283 8.23 -11.13 3.77
CA ASP A 283 8.31 -12.24 4.70
C ASP A 283 7.26 -12.14 5.80
N LEU A 284 7.02 -10.94 6.34
CA LEU A 284 5.96 -10.68 7.32
C LEU A 284 4.57 -11.10 6.78
N PHE A 285 4.24 -10.68 5.56
CA PHE A 285 2.98 -11.04 4.90
C PHE A 285 2.86 -12.56 4.71
N ASN A 286 3.89 -13.19 4.15
CA ASN A 286 3.88 -14.62 3.87
C ASN A 286 3.85 -15.47 5.13
N ASN A 287 4.59 -15.08 6.18
CA ASN A 287 4.58 -15.78 7.47
C ASN A 287 3.19 -15.83 8.11
N VAL A 288 2.40 -14.75 7.99
CA VAL A 288 1.02 -14.76 8.49
C VAL A 288 0.17 -15.78 7.74
N LEU A 289 0.31 -15.86 6.41
CA LEU A 289 -0.45 -16.80 5.59
C LEU A 289 -0.02 -18.25 5.81
N ASP A 290 1.27 -18.50 5.95
CA ASP A 290 1.82 -19.85 6.11
C ASP A 290 1.55 -20.45 7.50
N ASN A 291 1.40 -19.61 8.53
CA ASN A 291 1.20 -20.04 9.92
C ASN A 291 -0.19 -19.67 10.47
N GLU A 292 -1.13 -19.37 9.61
CA GLU A 292 -2.43 -18.82 10.00
C GLU A 292 -3.18 -19.66 11.02
N GLU A 293 -3.36 -20.97 10.75
CA GLU A 293 -4.07 -21.89 11.67
C GLU A 293 -3.42 -21.92 13.05
N SER A 294 -2.07 -21.86 13.10
CA SER A 294 -1.31 -21.82 14.35
C SER A 294 -1.52 -20.53 15.12
N TYR A 295 -1.43 -19.38 14.45
CA TYR A 295 -1.65 -18.08 15.10
C TYR A 295 -3.09 -17.92 15.57
N GLU A 296 -4.05 -18.36 14.78
CA GLU A 296 -5.46 -18.30 15.14
C GLU A 296 -5.75 -19.16 16.38
N LYS A 297 -5.20 -20.35 16.45
CA LYS A 297 -5.28 -21.21 17.63
C LYS A 297 -4.70 -20.54 18.88
N ILE A 298 -3.48 -19.96 18.77
CA ILE A 298 -2.83 -19.24 19.87
C ILE A 298 -3.71 -18.09 20.38
N ILE A 299 -4.33 -17.33 19.46
CA ILE A 299 -5.21 -16.21 19.79
C ILE A 299 -6.49 -16.69 20.46
N ILE A 300 -7.18 -17.68 19.87
CA ILE A 300 -8.45 -18.21 20.36
C ILE A 300 -8.26 -18.86 21.74
N ASP A 301 -7.23 -19.66 21.96
CA ASP A 301 -6.93 -20.30 23.24
C ASP A 301 -6.75 -19.26 24.36
N GLN A 302 -6.25 -18.08 24.04
CA GLN A 302 -6.07 -17.01 25.03
C GLN A 302 -7.34 -16.16 25.21
N THR A 303 -8.25 -16.13 24.23
CA THR A 303 -9.47 -15.32 24.28
C THR A 303 -10.69 -16.07 24.81
N GLN A 304 -10.62 -17.37 25.12
CA GLN A 304 -11.74 -18.17 25.63
C GLN A 304 -12.38 -17.63 26.92
N ASN A 305 -11.66 -16.82 27.69
CA ASN A 305 -12.15 -16.17 28.90
C ASN A 305 -12.73 -14.75 28.67
N TRP A 306 -12.79 -14.29 27.43
CA TRP A 306 -13.30 -12.95 27.07
C TRP A 306 -14.73 -13.14 26.53
N GLU A 307 -15.71 -12.74 27.33
CA GLU A 307 -17.13 -12.89 26.95
C GLU A 307 -17.43 -12.18 25.62
N GLY A 308 -17.87 -12.97 24.67
CA GLY A 308 -19.04 -12.68 23.84
C GLY A 308 -18.86 -12.04 22.50
N ASP A 309 -17.79 -11.38 22.14
CA ASP A 309 -17.72 -10.74 20.82
C ASP A 309 -16.79 -11.51 19.86
N ARG A 310 -17.35 -11.88 18.70
CA ARG A 310 -16.56 -12.33 17.56
C ARG A 310 -15.48 -11.29 17.28
N LEU A 311 -14.21 -11.71 17.34
CA LEU A 311 -13.08 -10.88 16.97
C LEU A 311 -13.32 -10.25 15.58
N ALA A 312 -13.23 -8.93 15.49
CA ALA A 312 -13.29 -8.27 14.21
C ALA A 312 -12.14 -8.77 13.34
N MET A 313 -12.39 -8.95 12.04
CA MET A 313 -11.37 -9.42 11.10
C MET A 313 -10.11 -8.55 11.14
N THR A 314 -10.27 -7.24 11.27
CA THR A 314 -9.18 -6.27 11.40
C THR A 314 -8.31 -6.58 12.63
N ASP A 315 -8.91 -6.77 13.79
CA ASP A 315 -8.18 -7.08 15.03
C ASP A 315 -7.44 -8.41 14.93
N LEU A 316 -8.09 -9.44 14.37
CA LEU A 316 -7.49 -10.75 14.16
C LEU A 316 -6.26 -10.68 13.24
N LEU A 317 -6.33 -9.94 12.13
CA LEU A 317 -5.20 -9.77 11.22
C LEU A 317 -4.06 -8.98 11.85
N ILE A 318 -4.35 -7.94 12.63
CA ILE A 318 -3.35 -7.16 13.37
C ILE A 318 -2.65 -8.05 14.41
N LEU A 319 -3.39 -8.88 15.14
CA LEU A 319 -2.81 -9.83 16.11
C LEU A 319 -1.93 -10.88 15.43
N LYS A 320 -2.38 -11.45 14.29
CA LYS A 320 -1.58 -12.39 13.50
C LYS A 320 -0.27 -11.77 13.02
N LEU A 321 -0.30 -10.53 12.52
CA LEU A 321 0.90 -9.79 12.14
C LEU A 321 1.83 -9.53 13.33
N GLY A 322 1.27 -9.15 14.48
CA GLY A 322 2.04 -8.95 15.72
C GLY A 322 2.75 -10.22 16.18
N LEU A 323 2.05 -11.36 16.16
CA LEU A 323 2.62 -12.68 16.47
C LEU A 323 3.71 -13.06 15.47
N ALA A 324 3.46 -12.93 14.17
CA ALA A 324 4.44 -13.23 13.13
C ALA A 324 5.73 -12.41 13.33
N GLU A 325 5.61 -11.10 13.58
CA GLU A 325 6.77 -10.24 13.81
C GLU A 325 7.51 -10.60 15.10
N MET A 326 6.80 -10.86 16.19
CA MET A 326 7.44 -11.21 17.46
C MET A 326 8.18 -12.55 17.38
N ILE A 327 7.67 -13.53 16.64
CA ILE A 327 8.23 -14.88 16.54
C ILE A 327 9.39 -14.93 15.53
N HIS A 328 9.20 -14.38 14.31
CA HIS A 328 10.14 -14.59 13.21
C HIS A 328 11.22 -13.52 13.07
N PHE A 329 11.01 -12.31 13.60
CA PHE A 329 11.98 -11.22 13.48
C PHE A 329 12.74 -10.99 14.79
N SER A 330 13.77 -11.80 15.01
CA SER A 330 14.54 -11.81 16.26
C SER A 330 15.21 -10.48 16.60
N SER A 331 15.56 -9.66 15.61
CA SER A 331 16.20 -8.35 15.78
C SER A 331 15.24 -7.21 16.18
N ILE A 332 13.93 -7.44 16.13
CA ILE A 332 12.91 -6.45 16.51
C ILE A 332 12.49 -6.70 17.97
N PRO A 333 12.64 -5.70 18.87
CA PRO A 333 12.19 -5.82 20.25
C PRO A 333 10.69 -6.08 20.35
N VAL A 334 10.27 -6.91 21.32
CA VAL A 334 8.85 -7.25 21.54
C VAL A 334 8.01 -6.02 21.80
N LYS A 335 8.47 -5.10 22.66
CA LYS A 335 7.76 -3.86 22.96
C LYS A 335 7.58 -2.96 21.74
N VAL A 336 8.55 -2.95 20.82
CA VAL A 336 8.43 -2.21 19.57
C VAL A 336 7.30 -2.80 18.72
N SER A 337 7.27 -4.12 18.54
CA SER A 337 6.20 -4.80 17.82
C SER A 337 4.83 -4.48 18.44
N ILE A 338 4.67 -4.67 19.75
CA ILE A 338 3.41 -4.38 20.45
C ILE A 338 2.96 -2.94 20.20
N ASN A 339 3.83 -1.95 20.39
CA ASN A 339 3.50 -0.54 20.20
C ASN A 339 3.08 -0.23 18.76
N GLU A 340 3.78 -0.78 17.76
CA GLU A 340 3.45 -0.54 16.35
C GLU A 340 2.08 -1.15 15.98
N TYR A 341 1.74 -2.34 16.48
CA TYR A 341 0.44 -2.96 16.21
C TYR A 341 -0.72 -2.33 17.01
N ILE A 342 -0.46 -1.73 18.17
CA ILE A 342 -1.43 -0.88 18.87
C ILE A 342 -1.77 0.35 18.02
N GLU A 343 -0.77 1.02 17.46
CA GLU A 343 -0.99 2.19 16.60
C GLU A 343 -1.75 1.78 15.31
N LEU A 344 -1.44 0.61 14.74
CA LEU A 344 -2.18 0.07 13.61
C LEU A 344 -3.64 -0.18 13.98
N ALA A 345 -3.92 -0.78 15.14
CA ALA A 345 -5.29 -1.01 15.62
C ALA A 345 -6.08 0.29 15.83
N LYS A 346 -5.46 1.33 16.36
CA LYS A 346 -6.09 2.65 16.52
C LYS A 346 -6.49 3.29 15.19
N ASN A 347 -5.71 3.05 14.13
CA ASN A 347 -5.94 3.67 12.83
C ASN A 347 -6.93 2.88 11.96
N TYR A 348 -7.00 1.55 12.09
CA TYR A 348 -7.71 0.68 11.16
C TYR A 348 -8.82 -0.15 11.79
N SER A 349 -9.03 -0.04 13.11
CA SER A 349 -10.07 -0.78 13.80
C SER A 349 -10.93 0.14 14.71
N THR A 350 -11.62 -0.45 15.69
CA THR A 350 -12.50 0.32 16.58
C THR A 350 -11.71 1.10 17.64
N PRO A 351 -12.28 2.16 18.24
CA PRO A 351 -11.60 2.92 19.30
C PRO A 351 -11.13 2.07 20.50
N LYS A 352 -11.77 0.93 20.76
CA LYS A 352 -11.42 0.00 21.85
C LYS A 352 -10.34 -1.02 21.44
N SER A 353 -10.15 -1.22 20.14
CA SER A 353 -9.24 -2.26 19.60
C SER A 353 -7.78 -2.04 20.03
N GLY A 354 -7.32 -0.79 20.16
CA GLY A 354 -5.97 -0.51 20.63
C GLY A 354 -5.68 -1.08 22.02
N GLN A 355 -6.63 -0.97 22.95
CA GLN A 355 -6.49 -1.53 24.32
C GLN A 355 -6.56 -3.07 24.30
N PHE A 356 -7.47 -3.61 23.52
CA PHE A 356 -7.64 -5.06 23.33
C PHE A 356 -6.37 -5.70 22.75
N VAL A 357 -5.87 -5.17 21.63
CA VAL A 357 -4.63 -5.65 20.98
C VAL A 357 -3.44 -5.55 21.90
N ASN A 358 -3.30 -4.44 22.68
CA ASN A 358 -2.24 -4.29 23.67
C ASN A 358 -2.29 -5.39 24.72
N GLY A 359 -3.44 -5.56 25.39
CA GLY A 359 -3.59 -6.55 26.46
C GLY A 359 -3.30 -7.97 25.98
N LEU A 360 -3.80 -8.33 24.80
CA LEU A 360 -3.63 -9.67 24.25
C LEU A 360 -2.19 -9.95 23.78
N LEU A 361 -1.56 -9.02 23.04
CA LEU A 361 -0.18 -9.18 22.59
C LEU A 361 0.80 -9.21 23.75
N ASP A 362 0.57 -8.43 24.82
CA ASP A 362 1.42 -8.45 26.02
C ASP A 362 1.38 -9.81 26.70
N VAL A 363 0.19 -10.34 26.98
CA VAL A 363 0.01 -11.68 27.58
C VAL A 363 0.62 -12.78 26.71
N LEU A 364 0.34 -12.76 25.40
CA LEU A 364 0.86 -13.75 24.46
C LEU A 364 2.39 -13.68 24.35
N SER A 365 2.96 -12.47 24.36
CA SER A 365 4.41 -12.30 24.30
C SER A 365 5.12 -12.93 25.50
N GLN A 366 4.60 -12.72 26.71
CA GLN A 366 5.14 -13.30 27.95
C GLN A 366 5.03 -14.82 27.95
N LYS A 367 3.89 -15.38 27.52
CA LYS A 367 3.69 -16.83 27.41
C LYS A 367 4.67 -17.45 26.41
N LEU A 368 4.73 -16.91 25.19
CA LEU A 368 5.57 -17.45 24.12
C LEU A 368 7.07 -17.28 24.37
N GLN A 369 7.48 -16.26 25.16
CA GLN A 369 8.87 -16.13 25.64
C GLN A 369 9.22 -17.22 26.67
N LYS A 370 8.31 -17.51 27.63
CA LYS A 370 8.50 -18.60 28.60
C LYS A 370 8.58 -19.97 27.93
N GLU A 371 7.84 -20.17 26.84
CA GLU A 371 7.85 -21.38 26.02
C GLU A 371 9.04 -21.45 25.06
N ASN A 372 9.94 -20.46 25.06
CA ASN A 372 11.05 -20.31 24.10
C ASN A 372 10.64 -20.30 22.61
N ILE A 373 9.41 -19.93 22.29
CA ILE A 373 8.94 -19.73 20.92
C ILE A 373 9.43 -18.37 20.40
N ILE A 374 9.25 -17.30 21.18
CA ILE A 374 9.83 -15.99 20.87
C ILE A 374 11.28 -15.97 21.36
N ARG A 375 12.22 -15.86 20.41
CA ARG A 375 13.66 -15.75 20.68
C ARG A 375 14.19 -14.47 20.07
N LYS A 376 14.64 -13.55 20.92
CA LYS A 376 15.21 -12.28 20.47
C LYS A 376 16.74 -12.33 20.51
N SER A 377 17.37 -11.56 19.58
CA SER A 377 18.82 -11.48 19.43
C SER A 377 19.25 -10.06 19.07
N GLY A 378 20.49 -9.71 19.34
CA GLY A 378 21.03 -8.40 18.99
C GLY A 378 20.19 -7.24 19.54
N ARG A 379 19.70 -6.37 18.67
CA ARG A 379 18.85 -5.23 19.04
C ARG A 379 17.51 -5.65 19.65
N GLY A 380 17.03 -6.85 19.35
CA GLY A 380 15.80 -7.40 19.91
C GLY A 380 15.84 -7.64 21.42
N LEU A 381 17.03 -7.64 22.04
CA LEU A 381 17.22 -7.82 23.47
C LEU A 381 17.15 -6.50 24.28
N ILE A 382 17.01 -5.35 23.62
CA ILE A 382 17.09 -4.02 24.30
C ILE A 382 15.97 -3.86 25.34
N ASP A 383 14.86 -4.56 25.18
CA ASP A 383 13.68 -4.45 26.08
C ASP A 383 13.70 -5.42 27.27
N ASN A 384 14.71 -6.26 27.39
CA ASN A 384 14.82 -7.28 28.45
C ASN A 384 15.61 -6.78 29.68
N LYS A 385 15.74 -5.45 29.84
CA LYS A 385 16.34 -4.85 31.05
C LYS A 385 15.30 -4.10 31.87
#